data_c35addfa4f1325100959623b608b2d6d
#
_entry.id   c35addfa4f1325100959623b608b2d6d
#
_cell.length_a   1.000
_cell.length_b   1.000
_cell.length_c   1.000
_cell.angle_alpha   90.00
_cell.angle_beta   90.00
_cell.angle_gamma   90.00
#
_symmetry.space_group_name_H-M   'P 1'
#
loop_
_entity.id
_entity.type
_entity.pdbx_description
1 polymer ?
#
loop_
_entity_poly.entity_id
_entity_poly.type
_entity_poly.pdbx_seq_one_letter_code
_entity_poly.pdbx_strand_id
1 'polypeptide(L)'
;VEFLYCDLASMKSIRQFVQKFRAKNCPLHVLVNNAGVMLVPERKTEDGFEEHFGLNYLGHFLLTNLLLDTLKQSGTHSHNARIITVSSATHYVGELHLDDLQSRCSYSPHGAYAQSKLALVLFTYRLQHLLTANGSHVTANVVDPGVVNTELYEHVFWVVKMVKWMTAWLLFKTPEEGASTTIYAAVSPEMEGVGGCYLYNEERTKSADVTYDEELQRRLWTESCKMVEISDESSRVP
;
A
#
# COMPACT_ATOMS: atom_id res chain seq x y z
N VAL A 1 -0.35 -23.46 1.01
CA VAL A 1 0.29 -22.24 0.46
C VAL A 1 0.71 -22.52 -0.97
N GLU A 2 0.38 -21.61 -1.87
CA GLU A 2 0.74 -21.68 -3.28
C GLU A 2 1.49 -20.40 -3.68
N PHE A 3 2.55 -20.54 -4.46
CA PHE A 3 3.31 -19.41 -4.99
C PHE A 3 2.82 -19.07 -6.41
N LEU A 4 2.49 -17.79 -6.63
CA LEU A 4 2.22 -17.21 -7.93
C LEU A 4 3.15 -16.02 -8.12
N TYR A 5 3.93 -16.02 -9.19
CA TYR A 5 4.84 -14.92 -9.50
C TYR A 5 4.07 -13.65 -9.84
N CYS A 6 4.45 -12.54 -9.18
CA CYS A 6 3.97 -11.19 -9.45
C CYS A 6 5.09 -10.20 -9.15
N ASP A 7 5.60 -9.53 -10.17
CA ASP A 7 6.53 -8.43 -10.01
C ASP A 7 5.77 -7.12 -10.01
N LEU A 8 5.76 -6.44 -8.86
CA LEU A 8 5.06 -5.17 -8.68
C LEU A 8 5.75 -3.98 -9.38
N ALA A 9 7.00 -4.14 -9.81
CA ALA A 9 7.70 -3.16 -10.64
C ALA A 9 7.32 -3.27 -12.13
N SER A 10 6.43 -4.21 -12.50
CA SER A 10 6.00 -4.46 -13.88
C SER A 10 4.48 -4.50 -13.98
N MET A 11 3.89 -3.48 -14.63
CA MET A 11 2.44 -3.44 -14.87
C MET A 11 1.96 -4.64 -15.68
N LYS A 12 2.79 -5.13 -16.61
CA LYS A 12 2.53 -6.35 -17.37
C LYS A 12 2.50 -7.59 -16.49
N SER A 13 3.48 -7.74 -15.58
CA SER A 13 3.54 -8.87 -14.65
C SER A 13 2.31 -8.91 -13.74
N ILE A 14 1.87 -7.75 -13.21
CA ILE A 14 0.68 -7.64 -12.38
C ILE A 14 -0.57 -8.10 -13.15
N ARG A 15 -0.76 -7.65 -14.38
CA ARG A 15 -1.90 -8.06 -15.23
C ARG A 15 -1.89 -9.56 -15.50
N GLN A 16 -0.73 -10.14 -15.78
CA GLN A 16 -0.57 -11.59 -15.98
C GLN A 16 -0.88 -12.39 -14.71
N PHE A 17 -0.40 -11.90 -13.55
CA PHE A 17 -0.72 -12.49 -12.25
C PHE A 17 -2.24 -12.53 -12.02
N VAL A 18 -2.91 -11.39 -12.22
CA VAL A 18 -4.36 -11.29 -12.00
C VAL A 18 -5.14 -12.24 -12.93
N GLN A 19 -4.72 -12.37 -14.20
CA GLN A 19 -5.34 -13.35 -15.12
C GLN A 19 -5.19 -14.79 -14.61
N LYS A 20 -3.99 -15.17 -14.16
CA LYS A 20 -3.72 -16.50 -13.59
C LYS A 20 -4.52 -16.73 -12.31
N PHE A 21 -4.61 -15.72 -11.43
CA PHE A 21 -5.38 -15.81 -10.20
C PHE A 21 -6.88 -16.00 -10.49
N ARG A 22 -7.45 -15.17 -11.36
CA ARG A 22 -8.87 -15.27 -11.76
C ARG A 22 -9.22 -16.63 -12.40
N ALA A 23 -8.31 -17.19 -13.20
CA ALA A 23 -8.50 -18.51 -13.81
C ALA A 23 -8.64 -19.66 -12.80
N LYS A 24 -8.20 -19.46 -11.55
CA LYS A 24 -8.38 -20.44 -10.46
C LYS A 24 -9.81 -20.45 -9.89
N ASN A 25 -10.62 -19.43 -10.18
CA ASN A 25 -11.97 -19.26 -9.65
C ASN A 25 -12.06 -19.37 -8.11
N CYS A 26 -11.00 -18.95 -7.41
CA CYS A 26 -10.97 -18.94 -5.96
C CYS A 26 -11.50 -17.60 -5.43
N PRO A 27 -12.23 -17.58 -4.30
CA PRO A 27 -12.58 -16.34 -3.62
C PRO A 27 -11.34 -15.65 -3.06
N LEU A 28 -11.41 -14.33 -2.92
CA LEU A 28 -10.37 -13.50 -2.31
C LEU A 28 -10.97 -12.72 -1.15
N HIS A 29 -10.74 -13.18 0.07
CA HIS A 29 -11.29 -12.56 1.28
C HIS A 29 -10.35 -11.53 1.90
N VAL A 30 -9.04 -11.69 1.72
CA VAL A 30 -8.02 -10.77 2.27
C VAL A 30 -6.94 -10.52 1.21
N LEU A 31 -6.69 -9.25 0.92
CA LEU A 31 -5.56 -8.80 0.11
C LEU A 31 -4.61 -7.98 1.00
N VAL A 32 -3.36 -8.43 1.12
CA VAL A 32 -2.33 -7.71 1.87
C VAL A 32 -1.30 -7.13 0.91
N ASN A 33 -1.32 -5.81 0.75
CA ASN A 33 -0.37 -5.03 -0.03
C ASN A 33 0.85 -4.72 0.85
N ASN A 34 1.81 -5.65 0.93
CA ASN A 34 2.94 -5.57 1.86
C ASN A 34 4.29 -5.30 1.19
N ALA A 35 4.51 -5.83 -0.01
CA ALA A 35 5.80 -5.75 -0.67
C ALA A 35 6.27 -4.29 -0.87
N GLY A 36 7.57 -4.06 -0.77
CA GLY A 36 8.12 -2.73 -0.96
C GLY A 36 9.65 -2.72 -0.99
N VAL A 37 10.19 -1.64 -1.51
CA VAL A 37 11.63 -1.31 -1.49
C VAL A 37 11.84 -0.02 -0.72
N MET A 38 13.02 0.14 -0.14
CA MET A 38 13.37 1.31 0.66
C MET A 38 14.78 1.78 0.37
N LEU A 39 14.92 3.11 0.18
CA LEU A 39 16.20 3.78 0.02
C LEU A 39 17.08 3.21 -1.12
N VAL A 40 16.43 2.71 -2.17
CA VAL A 40 17.14 2.25 -3.38
C VAL A 40 17.77 3.44 -4.11
N PRO A 41 18.87 3.23 -4.86
CA PRO A 41 19.41 4.24 -5.76
C PRO A 41 18.36 4.70 -6.79
N GLU A 42 18.59 5.87 -7.41
CA GLU A 42 17.72 6.35 -8.48
C GLU A 42 17.67 5.32 -9.62
N ARG A 43 16.51 4.68 -9.75
CA ARG A 43 16.22 3.68 -10.79
C ARG A 43 14.79 3.83 -11.25
N LYS A 44 14.53 3.34 -12.46
CA LYS A 44 13.18 3.28 -13.02
C LYS A 44 12.76 1.84 -13.20
N THR A 45 11.46 1.60 -13.02
CA THR A 45 10.82 0.33 -13.39
C THR A 45 10.85 0.14 -14.92
N GLU A 46 10.52 -1.04 -15.41
CA GLU A 46 10.42 -1.30 -16.86
C GLU A 46 9.37 -0.41 -17.54
N ASP A 47 8.35 0.03 -16.80
CA ASP A 47 7.31 0.95 -17.27
C ASP A 47 7.74 2.43 -17.19
N GLY A 48 8.98 2.72 -16.73
CA GLY A 48 9.57 4.05 -16.67
C GLY A 48 9.21 4.87 -15.43
N PHE A 49 8.60 4.27 -14.40
CA PHE A 49 8.29 4.92 -13.13
C PHE A 49 9.50 4.93 -12.19
N GLU A 50 9.60 5.95 -11.34
CA GLU A 50 10.55 5.93 -10.21
C GLU A 50 10.26 4.70 -9.34
N GLU A 51 11.30 3.99 -8.92
CA GLU A 51 11.15 2.62 -8.38
C GLU A 51 10.35 2.56 -7.09
N HIS A 52 10.52 3.51 -6.14
CA HIS A 52 9.70 3.51 -4.92
C HIS A 52 8.23 3.80 -5.24
N PHE A 53 7.96 4.83 -6.04
CA PHE A 53 6.59 5.19 -6.40
C PHE A 53 5.96 4.10 -7.29
N GLY A 54 6.72 3.54 -8.23
CA GLY A 54 6.26 2.49 -9.14
C GLY A 54 5.92 1.20 -8.41
N LEU A 55 6.86 0.64 -7.63
CA LEU A 55 6.68 -0.64 -6.94
C LEU A 55 5.83 -0.50 -5.68
N ASN A 56 6.19 0.40 -4.75
CA ASN A 56 5.51 0.50 -3.47
C ASN A 56 4.07 0.97 -3.61
N TYR A 57 3.80 1.85 -4.57
CA TYR A 57 2.49 2.48 -4.71
C TYR A 57 1.73 2.04 -5.98
N LEU A 58 2.21 2.38 -7.19
CA LEU A 58 1.45 2.12 -8.43
C LEU A 58 1.21 0.64 -8.67
N GLY A 59 2.17 -0.22 -8.33
CA GLY A 59 2.02 -1.68 -8.43
C GLY A 59 0.87 -2.19 -7.56
N HIS A 60 0.82 -1.76 -6.31
CA HIS A 60 -0.28 -2.12 -5.40
C HIS A 60 -1.61 -1.45 -5.79
N PHE A 61 -1.57 -0.21 -6.28
CA PHE A 61 -2.74 0.47 -6.82
C PHE A 61 -3.37 -0.33 -7.97
N LEU A 62 -2.57 -0.73 -8.96
CA LEU A 62 -3.05 -1.53 -10.10
C LEU A 62 -3.55 -2.90 -9.65
N LEU A 63 -2.76 -3.62 -8.84
CA LEU A 63 -3.12 -4.95 -8.33
C LEU A 63 -4.47 -4.92 -7.61
N THR A 64 -4.65 -3.96 -6.70
CA THR A 64 -5.89 -3.81 -5.93
C THR A 64 -7.08 -3.51 -6.83
N ASN A 65 -6.95 -2.57 -7.76
CA ASN A 65 -8.04 -2.24 -8.69
C ASN A 65 -8.41 -3.42 -9.58
N LEU A 66 -7.44 -4.17 -10.10
CA LEU A 66 -7.70 -5.35 -10.92
C LEU A 66 -8.35 -6.49 -10.12
N LEU A 67 -8.07 -6.64 -8.83
CA LEU A 67 -8.66 -7.70 -7.98
C LEU A 67 -9.95 -7.25 -7.29
N LEU A 68 -10.37 -5.98 -7.47
CA LEU A 68 -11.48 -5.40 -6.71
C LEU A 68 -12.80 -6.14 -6.93
N ASP A 69 -13.11 -6.54 -8.16
CA ASP A 69 -14.34 -7.31 -8.44
C ASP A 69 -14.33 -8.66 -7.74
N THR A 70 -13.18 -9.34 -7.68
CA THR A 70 -13.04 -10.61 -6.97
C THR A 70 -13.25 -10.42 -5.46
N LEU A 71 -12.71 -9.35 -4.89
CA LEU A 71 -12.93 -8.97 -3.49
C LEU A 71 -14.41 -8.67 -3.22
N LYS A 72 -15.07 -7.88 -4.09
CA LYS A 72 -16.50 -7.55 -3.97
C LYS A 72 -17.38 -8.80 -4.04
N GLN A 73 -17.04 -9.76 -4.91
CA GLN A 73 -17.77 -11.03 -5.01
C GLN A 73 -17.54 -11.95 -3.81
N SER A 74 -16.41 -11.82 -3.14
CA SER A 74 -16.04 -12.65 -1.97
C SER A 74 -16.60 -12.11 -0.66
N GLY A 75 -16.77 -10.79 -0.55
CA GLY A 75 -17.37 -10.14 0.60
C GLY A 75 -18.88 -10.39 0.67
N THR A 76 -19.41 -10.58 1.89
CA THR A 76 -20.82 -10.76 2.17
C THR A 76 -21.28 -9.81 3.25
N HIS A 77 -22.59 -9.73 3.47
CA HIS A 77 -23.17 -8.90 4.54
C HIS A 77 -22.69 -9.30 5.95
N SER A 78 -22.35 -10.56 6.15
CA SER A 78 -21.85 -11.07 7.44
C SER A 78 -20.32 -11.07 7.57
N HIS A 79 -19.59 -11.02 6.45
CA HIS A 79 -18.12 -11.09 6.41
C HIS A 79 -17.60 -10.25 5.25
N ASN A 80 -17.05 -9.08 5.56
CA ASN A 80 -16.41 -8.24 4.55
C ASN A 80 -15.10 -8.83 4.04
N ALA A 81 -14.84 -8.71 2.76
CA ALA A 81 -13.48 -8.87 2.26
C ALA A 81 -12.62 -7.67 2.73
N ARG A 82 -11.33 -7.88 2.93
CA ARG A 82 -10.44 -6.89 3.55
C ARG A 82 -9.22 -6.60 2.69
N ILE A 83 -8.92 -5.32 2.52
CA ILE A 83 -7.71 -4.83 1.87
C ILE A 83 -6.86 -4.20 2.95
N ILE A 84 -5.63 -4.70 3.13
CA ILE A 84 -4.68 -4.22 4.12
C ILE A 84 -3.47 -3.65 3.38
N THR A 85 -3.26 -2.35 3.52
CA THR A 85 -2.14 -1.64 2.87
C THR A 85 -1.06 -1.35 3.91
N VAL A 86 0.15 -1.88 3.69
CA VAL A 86 1.27 -1.68 4.60
C VAL A 86 2.04 -0.41 4.25
N SER A 87 1.87 0.63 5.07
CA SER A 87 2.60 1.90 4.96
C SER A 87 3.82 1.92 5.89
N SER A 88 4.15 3.07 6.44
CA SER A 88 5.26 3.29 7.39
C SER A 88 5.08 4.64 8.06
N ALA A 89 5.63 4.83 9.24
CA ALA A 89 5.73 6.13 9.92
C ALA A 89 6.41 7.22 9.05
N THR A 90 7.18 6.84 8.04
CA THR A 90 7.80 7.80 7.10
C THR A 90 6.78 8.62 6.31
N HIS A 91 5.51 8.18 6.22
CA HIS A 91 4.45 8.97 5.57
C HIS A 91 4.20 10.31 6.27
N TYR A 92 4.51 10.44 7.59
CA TYR A 92 4.35 11.71 8.32
C TYR A 92 5.28 12.82 7.83
N VAL A 93 6.41 12.45 7.23
CA VAL A 93 7.39 13.39 6.64
C VAL A 93 7.36 13.38 5.12
N GLY A 94 6.45 12.62 4.54
CA GLY A 94 6.25 12.55 3.09
C GLY A 94 5.56 13.80 2.57
N GLU A 95 5.95 14.22 1.37
CA GLU A 95 5.28 15.26 0.59
C GLU A 95 4.84 14.68 -0.73
N LEU A 96 3.61 15.00 -1.16
CA LEU A 96 3.09 14.54 -2.43
C LEU A 96 3.20 15.65 -3.47
N HIS A 97 4.14 15.48 -4.40
CA HIS A 97 4.37 16.42 -5.50
C HIS A 97 3.60 15.97 -6.74
N LEU A 98 2.32 16.36 -6.86
CA LEU A 98 1.46 15.94 -7.98
C LEU A 98 2.02 16.32 -9.36
N ASP A 99 2.81 17.40 -9.45
CA ASP A 99 3.44 17.84 -10.69
C ASP A 99 4.74 17.06 -11.00
N ASP A 100 5.29 16.34 -10.01
CA ASP A 100 6.50 15.53 -10.16
C ASP A 100 6.48 14.25 -9.29
N LEU A 101 5.44 13.44 -9.45
CA LEU A 101 5.31 12.16 -8.74
C LEU A 101 6.47 11.18 -9.03
N GLN A 102 7.25 11.44 -10.07
CA GLN A 102 8.38 10.61 -10.49
C GLN A 102 9.73 11.14 -10.03
N SER A 103 9.77 12.20 -9.21
CA SER A 103 11.00 12.83 -8.69
C SER A 103 12.02 13.15 -9.78
N ARG A 104 11.55 13.69 -10.92
CA ARG A 104 12.39 14.01 -12.08
C ARG A 104 13.22 15.28 -11.88
N CYS A 105 12.68 16.24 -11.12
CA CYS A 105 13.35 17.51 -10.86
C CYS A 105 14.45 17.37 -9.82
N SER A 106 14.24 16.54 -8.80
CA SER A 106 15.19 16.29 -7.73
C SER A 106 14.90 14.93 -7.09
N TYR A 107 15.87 14.05 -7.10
CA TYR A 107 15.76 12.73 -6.50
C TYR A 107 16.39 12.68 -5.11
N SER A 108 15.63 12.20 -4.15
CA SER A 108 16.11 11.82 -2.83
C SER A 108 15.51 10.45 -2.47
N PRO A 109 16.34 9.43 -2.17
CA PRO A 109 15.83 8.11 -1.79
C PRO A 109 14.86 8.15 -0.61
N HIS A 110 15.12 9.03 0.37
CA HIS A 110 14.24 9.23 1.53
C HIS A 110 12.93 9.90 1.13
N GLY A 111 13.01 10.97 0.31
CA GLY A 111 11.83 11.68 -0.16
C GLY A 111 10.94 10.81 -1.05
N ALA A 112 11.52 10.08 -2.01
CA ALA A 112 10.80 9.18 -2.89
C ALA A 112 10.13 8.03 -2.12
N TYR A 113 10.83 7.44 -1.14
CA TYR A 113 10.26 6.43 -0.25
C TYR A 113 9.10 7.01 0.57
N ALA A 114 9.32 8.15 1.24
CA ALA A 114 8.29 8.79 2.07
C ALA A 114 7.06 9.18 1.24
N GLN A 115 7.25 9.73 0.03
CA GLN A 115 6.16 10.02 -0.91
C GLN A 115 5.38 8.75 -1.28
N SER A 116 6.06 7.63 -1.57
CA SER A 116 5.40 6.37 -1.89
C SER A 116 4.55 5.85 -0.71
N LYS A 117 5.02 6.01 0.53
CA LYS A 117 4.29 5.59 1.74
C LYS A 117 3.11 6.52 2.07
N LEU A 118 3.25 7.82 1.81
CA LEU A 118 2.15 8.78 1.90
C LEU A 118 1.06 8.47 0.85
N ALA A 119 1.47 8.19 -0.39
CA ALA A 119 0.55 7.84 -1.47
C ALA A 119 -0.30 6.60 -1.13
N LEU A 120 0.28 5.60 -0.45
CA LEU A 120 -0.46 4.41 0.01
C LEU A 120 -1.57 4.75 1.01
N VAL A 121 -1.35 5.71 1.91
CA VAL A 121 -2.37 6.14 2.89
C VAL A 121 -3.51 6.87 2.17
N LEU A 122 -3.17 7.87 1.34
CA LEU A 122 -4.14 8.64 0.54
C LEU A 122 -4.99 7.72 -0.35
N PHE A 123 -4.34 6.77 -1.03
CA PHE A 123 -5.01 5.76 -1.86
C PHE A 123 -6.01 4.93 -1.06
N THR A 124 -5.61 4.43 0.11
CA THR A 124 -6.45 3.54 0.92
C THR A 124 -7.68 4.28 1.46
N TYR A 125 -7.53 5.55 1.84
CA TYR A 125 -8.66 6.37 2.28
C TYR A 125 -9.62 6.68 1.12
N ARG A 126 -9.09 7.04 -0.06
CA ARG A 126 -9.93 7.21 -1.25
C ARG A 126 -10.65 5.93 -1.64
N LEU A 127 -9.95 4.80 -1.62
CA LEU A 127 -10.54 3.50 -1.91
C LEU A 127 -11.68 3.18 -0.95
N GLN A 128 -11.48 3.37 0.36
CA GLN A 128 -12.55 3.14 1.35
C GLN A 128 -13.74 4.04 1.11
N HIS A 129 -13.52 5.32 0.80
CA HIS A 129 -14.62 6.24 0.45
C HIS A 129 -15.45 5.68 -0.72
N LEU A 130 -14.78 5.26 -1.80
CA LEU A 130 -15.43 4.68 -2.98
C LEU A 130 -16.17 3.37 -2.66
N LEU A 131 -15.59 2.51 -1.84
CA LEU A 131 -16.22 1.27 -1.39
C LEU A 131 -17.50 1.52 -0.59
N THR A 132 -17.45 2.48 0.34
CA THR A 132 -18.59 2.88 1.16
C THR A 132 -19.71 3.49 0.32
N ALA A 133 -19.37 4.41 -0.58
CA ALA A 133 -20.34 5.06 -1.47
C ALA A 133 -21.08 4.07 -2.39
N ASN A 134 -20.41 2.98 -2.77
CA ASN A 134 -20.98 1.91 -3.59
C ASN A 134 -21.67 0.80 -2.77
N GLY A 135 -21.77 0.93 -1.45
CA GLY A 135 -22.37 -0.10 -0.59
C GLY A 135 -21.67 -1.45 -0.63
N SER A 136 -20.34 -1.44 -0.86
CA SER A 136 -19.56 -2.65 -1.05
C SER A 136 -19.28 -3.35 0.29
N HIS A 137 -19.30 -4.69 0.28
CA HIS A 137 -18.88 -5.52 1.41
C HIS A 137 -17.36 -5.77 1.38
N VAL A 138 -16.57 -4.71 1.15
CA VAL A 138 -15.12 -4.71 1.20
C VAL A 138 -14.67 -3.54 2.05
N THR A 139 -13.71 -3.76 2.93
CA THR A 139 -13.07 -2.70 3.73
C THR A 139 -11.60 -2.54 3.36
N ALA A 140 -11.08 -1.32 3.46
CA ALA A 140 -9.68 -1.01 3.22
C ALA A 140 -9.10 -0.24 4.41
N ASN A 141 -7.98 -0.73 4.95
CA ASN A 141 -7.27 -0.14 6.08
C ASN A 141 -5.77 -0.05 5.82
N VAL A 142 -5.13 0.90 6.47
CA VAL A 142 -3.67 1.07 6.45
C VAL A 142 -3.09 0.53 7.74
N VAL A 143 -1.97 -0.15 7.64
CA VAL A 143 -1.19 -0.59 8.79
C VAL A 143 0.22 -0.05 8.74
N ASP A 144 0.74 0.30 9.91
CA ASP A 144 2.14 0.62 10.14
C ASP A 144 2.77 -0.51 10.96
N PRO A 145 3.72 -1.26 10.40
CA PRO A 145 4.38 -2.34 11.11
C PRO A 145 5.35 -1.84 12.21
N GLY A 146 5.59 -0.53 12.27
CA GLY A 146 6.66 0.05 13.07
C GLY A 146 8.04 -0.19 12.46
N VAL A 147 9.09 -0.01 13.23
CA VAL A 147 10.47 -0.25 12.77
C VAL A 147 10.81 -1.73 12.97
N VAL A 148 10.78 -2.49 11.87
CA VAL A 148 10.99 -3.95 11.87
C VAL A 148 12.39 -4.28 11.35
N ASN A 149 13.06 -5.24 12.00
CA ASN A 149 14.36 -5.74 11.57
C ASN A 149 14.20 -6.69 10.37
N THR A 150 14.14 -6.16 9.15
CA THR A 150 14.00 -6.91 7.89
C THR A 150 15.12 -6.60 6.92
N GLU A 151 15.23 -7.37 5.84
CA GLU A 151 16.15 -7.14 4.71
C GLU A 151 15.91 -5.81 3.97
N LEU A 152 14.82 -5.13 4.28
CA LEU A 152 14.47 -3.82 3.71
C LEU A 152 15.59 -2.77 3.88
N TYR A 153 16.50 -2.98 4.85
CA TYR A 153 17.64 -2.10 5.16
C TYR A 153 18.93 -2.44 4.42
N GLU A 154 18.92 -3.30 3.41
CA GLU A 154 20.15 -3.71 2.70
C GLU A 154 20.91 -2.56 2.06
N HIS A 155 20.20 -1.52 1.59
CA HIS A 155 20.78 -0.36 0.91
C HIS A 155 21.17 0.79 1.85
N VAL A 156 21.08 0.62 3.16
CA VAL A 156 21.40 1.66 4.15
C VAL A 156 22.90 1.63 4.47
N PHE A 157 23.52 2.81 4.62
CA PHE A 157 24.94 2.96 4.90
C PHE A 157 25.42 2.12 6.10
N TRP A 158 26.64 1.59 6.02
CA TRP A 158 27.23 0.69 7.04
C TRP A 158 27.23 1.28 8.47
N VAL A 159 27.39 2.60 8.62
CA VAL A 159 27.31 3.28 9.93
C VAL A 159 25.94 3.10 10.56
N VAL A 160 24.85 3.24 9.76
CA VAL A 160 23.49 3.02 10.22
C VAL A 160 23.28 1.54 10.55
N LYS A 161 23.89 0.63 9.79
CA LYS A 161 23.89 -0.81 10.10
C LYS A 161 24.57 -1.11 11.43
N MET A 162 25.66 -0.40 11.76
CA MET A 162 26.39 -0.57 13.02
C MET A 162 25.57 -0.01 14.20
N VAL A 163 24.98 1.18 14.06
CA VAL A 163 24.07 1.76 15.06
C VAL A 163 22.83 0.87 15.22
N LYS A 164 22.27 0.38 14.12
CA LYS A 164 21.17 -0.61 14.12
C LYS A 164 21.57 -1.86 14.92
N TRP A 165 22.77 -2.41 14.70
CA TRP A 165 23.24 -3.59 15.43
C TRP A 165 23.33 -3.33 16.94
N MET A 166 23.80 -2.15 17.35
CA MET A 166 23.96 -1.76 18.77
C MET A 166 22.61 -1.47 19.46
N THR A 167 21.60 -1.00 18.72
CA THR A 167 20.30 -0.55 19.28
C THR A 167 19.13 -1.43 18.82
N ALA A 168 19.37 -2.43 17.98
CA ALA A 168 18.34 -3.24 17.33
C ALA A 168 17.36 -3.89 18.35
N TRP A 169 17.88 -4.40 19.44
CA TRP A 169 17.08 -5.05 20.47
C TRP A 169 16.20 -4.08 21.28
N LEU A 170 16.48 -2.77 21.21
CA LEU A 170 15.73 -1.71 21.92
C LEU A 170 14.71 -1.01 21.03
N LEU A 171 14.96 -0.94 19.71
CA LEU A 171 14.22 -0.07 18.79
C LEU A 171 13.51 -0.82 17.65
N PHE A 172 13.94 -2.05 17.36
CA PHE A 172 13.41 -2.81 16.23
C PHE A 172 12.51 -3.95 16.71
N LYS A 173 11.33 -4.02 16.14
CA LYS A 173 10.44 -5.16 16.29
C LYS A 173 11.00 -6.39 15.58
N THR A 174 10.68 -7.57 16.10
CA THR A 174 10.89 -8.81 15.33
C THR A 174 9.96 -8.84 14.11
N PRO A 175 10.24 -9.68 13.09
CA PRO A 175 9.32 -9.86 11.98
C PRO A 175 7.91 -10.27 12.42
N GLU A 176 7.80 -11.10 13.44
CA GLU A 176 6.53 -11.55 14.04
C GLU A 176 5.78 -10.38 14.68
N GLU A 177 6.46 -9.55 15.46
CA GLU A 177 5.88 -8.33 16.07
C GLU A 177 5.51 -7.30 15.01
N GLY A 178 6.31 -7.19 13.95
CA GLY A 178 5.99 -6.32 12.81
C GLY A 178 4.77 -6.78 12.03
N ALA A 179 4.54 -8.08 11.95
CA ALA A 179 3.38 -8.66 11.29
C ALA A 179 2.09 -8.59 12.12
N SER A 180 2.18 -8.40 13.45
CA SER A 180 1.03 -8.51 14.36
C SER A 180 -0.11 -7.56 13.97
N THR A 181 0.18 -6.28 13.72
CA THR A 181 -0.84 -5.30 13.31
C THR A 181 -1.47 -5.66 11.96
N THR A 182 -0.68 -6.19 11.02
CA THR A 182 -1.19 -6.65 9.71
C THR A 182 -2.12 -7.84 9.88
N ILE A 183 -1.73 -8.82 10.72
CA ILE A 183 -2.54 -10.01 11.03
C ILE A 183 -3.83 -9.56 11.74
N TYR A 184 -3.73 -8.70 12.75
CA TYR A 184 -4.89 -8.14 13.44
C TYR A 184 -5.87 -7.51 12.46
N ALA A 185 -5.41 -6.62 11.58
CA ALA A 185 -6.25 -5.98 10.57
C ALA A 185 -6.91 -6.99 9.62
N ALA A 186 -6.18 -8.06 9.27
CA ALA A 186 -6.62 -9.07 8.31
C ALA A 186 -7.69 -10.02 8.89
N VAL A 187 -7.56 -10.44 10.16
CA VAL A 187 -8.36 -11.57 10.68
C VAL A 187 -9.11 -11.26 11.98
N SER A 188 -8.83 -10.16 12.69
CA SER A 188 -9.53 -9.86 13.93
C SER A 188 -11.03 -9.66 13.71
N PRO A 189 -11.90 -10.27 14.54
CA PRO A 189 -13.33 -9.99 14.52
C PRO A 189 -13.68 -8.51 14.84
N GLU A 190 -12.83 -7.83 15.63
CA GLU A 190 -13.02 -6.41 15.96
C GLU A 190 -12.87 -5.48 14.76
N MET A 191 -12.23 -5.97 13.70
CA MET A 191 -12.07 -5.25 12.43
C MET A 191 -13.15 -5.58 11.41
N GLU A 192 -14.18 -6.36 11.78
CA GLU A 192 -15.29 -6.65 10.87
C GLU A 192 -16.08 -5.39 10.55
N GLY A 193 -16.26 -5.10 9.26
CA GLY A 193 -16.94 -3.89 8.79
C GLY A 193 -16.18 -2.57 9.01
N VAL A 194 -14.98 -2.63 9.56
CA VAL A 194 -14.16 -1.44 9.86
C VAL A 194 -13.25 -1.11 8.69
N GLY A 195 -13.37 0.09 8.16
CA GLY A 195 -12.53 0.61 7.07
C GLY A 195 -12.11 2.06 7.27
N GLY A 196 -11.11 2.51 6.50
CA GLY A 196 -10.60 3.87 6.56
C GLY A 196 -9.77 4.18 7.81
N CYS A 197 -9.20 3.17 8.44
CA CYS A 197 -8.37 3.34 9.64
C CYS A 197 -6.88 3.25 9.29
N TYR A 198 -6.09 4.00 10.06
CA TYR A 198 -4.65 3.82 10.18
C TYR A 198 -4.38 3.10 11.49
N LEU A 199 -3.71 1.95 11.44
CA LEU A 199 -3.47 1.06 12.57
C LEU A 199 -1.98 0.99 12.89
N TYR A 200 -1.66 1.17 14.16
CA TYR A 200 -0.32 0.98 14.72
C TYR A 200 -0.44 0.23 16.06
N ASN A 201 0.36 -0.81 16.24
CA ASN A 201 0.29 -1.67 17.44
C ASN A 201 -1.13 -2.20 17.72
N GLU A 202 -1.85 -2.60 16.66
CA GLU A 202 -3.24 -3.11 16.74
C GLU A 202 -4.27 -2.07 17.22
N GLU A 203 -3.87 -0.80 17.34
CA GLU A 203 -4.72 0.31 17.76
C GLU A 203 -4.97 1.27 16.58
N ARG A 204 -6.15 1.90 16.59
CA ARG A 204 -6.45 2.98 15.65
C ARG A 204 -5.72 4.24 16.05
N THR A 205 -4.89 4.75 15.18
CA THR A 205 -4.14 5.99 15.38
C THR A 205 -4.40 7.00 14.25
N LYS A 206 -4.02 8.23 14.47
CA LYS A 206 -4.15 9.28 13.46
C LYS A 206 -2.96 9.20 12.50
N SER A 207 -3.20 9.20 11.20
CA SER A 207 -2.18 9.39 10.17
C SER A 207 -1.83 10.89 10.01
N ALA A 208 -0.89 11.22 9.12
CA ALA A 208 -0.54 12.61 8.81
C ALA A 208 -1.76 13.43 8.39
N ASP A 209 -1.87 14.68 8.84
CA ASP A 209 -3.05 15.54 8.58
C ASP A 209 -3.37 15.68 7.09
N VAL A 210 -2.35 15.74 6.24
CA VAL A 210 -2.49 15.83 4.79
C VAL A 210 -3.22 14.62 4.17
N THR A 211 -3.22 13.47 4.84
CA THR A 211 -3.89 12.27 4.33
C THR A 211 -5.42 12.37 4.35
N TYR A 212 -5.97 13.30 5.12
CA TYR A 212 -7.41 13.58 5.20
C TYR A 212 -7.89 14.62 4.19
N ASP A 213 -7.01 15.14 3.34
CA ASP A 213 -7.37 16.02 2.22
C ASP A 213 -8.01 15.18 1.09
N GLU A 214 -9.34 15.21 1.01
CA GLU A 214 -10.12 14.44 0.03
C GLU A 214 -9.84 14.88 -1.41
N GLU A 215 -9.54 16.17 -1.64
CA GLU A 215 -9.19 16.65 -2.97
C GLU A 215 -7.83 16.11 -3.42
N LEU A 216 -6.85 16.07 -2.51
CA LEU A 216 -5.54 15.47 -2.76
C LEU A 216 -5.66 13.96 -3.04
N GLN A 217 -6.48 13.25 -2.26
CA GLN A 217 -6.80 11.83 -2.47
C GLN A 217 -7.39 11.61 -3.87
N ARG A 218 -8.37 12.44 -4.26
CA ARG A 218 -9.04 12.36 -5.58
C ARG A 218 -8.06 12.63 -6.72
N ARG A 219 -7.25 13.66 -6.61
CA ARG A 219 -6.25 14.02 -7.64
C ARG A 219 -5.20 12.92 -7.80
N LEU A 220 -4.67 12.39 -6.70
CA LEU A 220 -3.74 11.26 -6.75
C LEU A 220 -4.37 10.04 -7.43
N TRP A 221 -5.60 9.71 -7.09
CA TRP A 221 -6.34 8.60 -7.69
C TRP A 221 -6.44 8.75 -9.21
N THR A 222 -6.91 9.90 -9.68
CA THR A 222 -7.08 10.18 -11.10
C THR A 222 -5.75 10.10 -11.87
N GLU A 223 -4.68 10.70 -11.34
CA GLU A 223 -3.34 10.60 -11.96
C GLU A 223 -2.81 9.16 -11.96
N SER A 224 -3.06 8.40 -10.90
CA SER A 224 -2.68 6.99 -10.84
C SER A 224 -3.42 6.14 -11.88
N CYS A 225 -4.73 6.35 -12.06
CA CYS A 225 -5.49 5.67 -13.12
C CYS A 225 -4.89 5.92 -14.50
N LYS A 226 -4.50 7.17 -14.80
CA LYS A 226 -3.83 7.52 -16.07
C LYS A 226 -2.50 6.80 -16.22
N MET A 227 -1.66 6.79 -15.17
CA MET A 227 -0.32 6.18 -15.20
C MET A 227 -0.38 4.67 -15.44
N VAL A 228 -1.35 3.97 -14.84
CA VAL A 228 -1.47 2.51 -14.98
C VAL A 228 -2.49 2.09 -16.05
N GLU A 229 -3.00 3.05 -16.82
CA GLU A 229 -3.91 2.82 -17.96
C GLU A 229 -5.17 2.01 -17.59
N ILE A 230 -5.87 2.45 -16.53
CA ILE A 230 -7.19 1.94 -16.17
C ILE A 230 -8.23 3.07 -16.18
N SER A 231 -9.50 2.68 -16.33
CA SER A 231 -10.62 3.63 -16.30
C SER A 231 -10.79 4.21 -14.88
N ASP A 232 -10.92 5.52 -14.78
CA ASP A 232 -11.28 6.18 -13.52
C ASP A 232 -12.79 6.12 -13.30
N GLU A 233 -13.24 5.08 -12.58
CA GLU A 233 -14.66 4.93 -12.23
C GLU A 233 -15.07 5.82 -11.05
N SER A 234 -14.11 6.46 -10.37
CA SER A 234 -14.38 7.32 -9.21
C SER A 234 -15.12 8.61 -9.58
N SER A 235 -15.04 9.01 -10.85
CA SER A 235 -15.76 10.18 -11.38
C SER A 235 -17.28 9.99 -11.46
N ARG A 236 -17.78 8.77 -11.25
CA ARG A 236 -19.21 8.42 -11.24
C ARG A 236 -19.83 8.44 -9.85
N VAL A 237 -19.01 8.62 -8.82
CA VAL A 237 -19.47 8.71 -7.41
C VAL A 237 -19.42 10.18 -7.01
N PRO A 238 -20.55 10.77 -6.58
CA PRO A 238 -20.63 12.16 -6.16
C PRO A 238 -19.78 12.47 -4.92
#